data_01d231c54016f411715221fc28dc3c05
#
_entry.id   01d231c54016f411715221fc28dc3c05
#
_cell.length_a   1.000
_cell.length_b   1.000
_cell.length_c   1.000
_cell.angle_alpha   90.00
_cell.angle_beta   90.00
_cell.angle_gamma   90.00
#
_symmetry.space_group_name_H-M   'P 1'
#
loop_
_entity.id
_entity.type
_entity.pdbx_description
1 polymer ?
#
loop_
_entity_poly.entity_id
_entity_poly.type
_entity_poly.pdbx_seq_one_letter_code
_entity_poly.pdbx_strand_id
1 'polypeptide(L)'
;MLVLSAYVLSKGDSYSLYSAEADGLRRIHETLGMLVFGIVVLRLLWGLFRATPAKRPMPRWMAAAAKLGQISLYALLVSIPATAVLGTWLEGIPLTLLGFDIAPRIAPAHRLGQLIVGVHTVLGNALLWAAGAHAAAALLHHFHLRDGVLLSMIPGGKQETQQHGQSTQEKRGSSARRLPRG
;
A
#
# COMPACT_ATOMS: atom_id res chain seq x y z
N MET A 1 -3.06 -1.38 -8.32
CA MET A 1 -3.67 -0.85 -9.56
C MET A 1 -4.19 0.57 -9.37
N LEU A 2 -5.05 0.88 -8.38
CA LEU A 2 -5.60 2.24 -8.16
C LEU A 2 -4.53 3.35 -8.03
N VAL A 3 -3.43 3.11 -7.30
CA VAL A 3 -2.34 4.09 -7.16
C VAL A 3 -1.67 4.38 -8.50
N LEU A 4 -1.44 3.33 -9.31
CA LEU A 4 -0.82 3.48 -10.63
C LEU A 4 -1.76 4.24 -11.59
N SER A 5 -3.07 3.95 -11.59
CA SER A 5 -4.02 4.68 -12.42
C SER A 5 -4.14 6.15 -12.01
N ALA A 6 -4.18 6.44 -10.70
CA ALA A 6 -4.16 7.82 -10.20
C ALA A 6 -2.88 8.56 -10.63
N TYR A 7 -1.71 7.89 -10.57
CA TYR A 7 -0.44 8.46 -11.00
C TYR A 7 -0.40 8.72 -12.51
N VAL A 8 -0.85 7.77 -13.34
CA VAL A 8 -0.87 7.94 -14.81
C VAL A 8 -1.78 9.11 -15.20
N LEU A 9 -2.94 9.24 -14.56
CA LEU A 9 -3.86 10.36 -14.79
C LEU A 9 -3.27 11.71 -14.37
N SER A 10 -2.31 11.74 -13.44
CA SER A 10 -1.65 12.99 -13.02
C SER A 10 -0.58 13.50 -13.98
N LYS A 11 -0.15 12.68 -14.96
CA LYS A 11 0.93 13.01 -15.90
C LYS A 11 0.49 13.90 -17.08
N GLY A 12 -0.77 14.32 -17.13
CA GLY A 12 -1.18 15.39 -18.02
C GLY A 12 -0.36 16.67 -17.75
N ASP A 13 -0.06 17.46 -18.79
CA ASP A 13 0.72 18.69 -18.68
C ASP A 13 0.24 19.54 -17.51
N SER A 14 1.16 19.94 -16.63
CA SER A 14 0.87 20.70 -15.42
C SER A 14 0.10 22.00 -15.69
N TYR A 15 0.19 22.54 -16.90
CA TYR A 15 -0.57 23.73 -17.35
C TYR A 15 -1.98 23.39 -17.81
N SER A 16 -2.27 22.14 -18.17
CA SER A 16 -3.58 21.71 -18.66
C SER A 16 -4.50 21.19 -17.56
N LEU A 17 -3.98 20.86 -16.38
CA LEU A 17 -4.79 20.33 -15.25
C LEU A 17 -5.88 21.30 -14.78
N TYR A 18 -5.76 22.58 -15.09
CA TYR A 18 -6.74 23.63 -14.78
C TYR A 18 -7.52 24.12 -16.03
N SER A 19 -7.30 23.49 -17.20
CA SER A 19 -8.12 23.74 -18.38
C SER A 19 -9.43 22.97 -18.30
N ALA A 20 -10.48 23.45 -18.96
CA ALA A 20 -11.79 22.80 -19.00
C ALA A 20 -11.72 21.36 -19.53
N GLU A 21 -10.78 21.09 -20.45
CA GLU A 21 -10.58 19.75 -21.02
C GLU A 21 -9.94 18.77 -20.04
N ALA A 22 -9.06 19.26 -19.16
CA ALA A 22 -8.39 18.45 -18.14
C ALA A 22 -9.20 18.30 -16.85
N ASP A 23 -10.29 19.04 -16.68
CA ASP A 23 -11.11 19.01 -15.46
C ASP A 23 -11.67 17.60 -15.18
N GLY A 24 -12.05 16.87 -16.21
CA GLY A 24 -12.52 15.49 -16.09
C GLY A 24 -11.44 14.54 -15.53
N LEU A 25 -10.21 14.63 -16.03
CA LEU A 25 -9.08 13.81 -15.54
C LEU A 25 -8.71 14.16 -14.11
N ARG A 26 -8.71 15.47 -13.77
CA ARG A 26 -8.48 15.94 -12.40
C ARG A 26 -9.51 15.37 -11.44
N ARG A 27 -10.80 15.43 -11.75
CA ARG A 27 -11.90 14.90 -10.94
C ARG A 27 -11.79 13.39 -10.71
N ILE A 28 -11.40 12.63 -11.74
CA ILE A 28 -11.14 11.20 -11.64
C ILE A 28 -9.93 10.95 -10.74
N HIS A 29 -8.83 11.69 -10.93
CA HIS A 29 -7.63 11.59 -10.10
C HIS A 29 -7.93 11.87 -8.63
N GLU A 30 -8.64 12.93 -8.31
CA GLU A 30 -9.06 13.31 -6.96
C GLU A 30 -9.90 12.20 -6.31
N THR A 31 -10.91 11.71 -7.04
CA THR A 31 -11.78 10.63 -6.55
C THR A 31 -10.99 9.35 -6.27
N LEU A 32 -10.11 8.92 -7.20
CA LEU A 32 -9.27 7.73 -7.02
C LEU A 32 -8.29 7.91 -5.85
N GLY A 33 -7.69 9.09 -5.72
CA GLY A 33 -6.80 9.42 -4.62
C GLY A 33 -7.49 9.33 -3.25
N MET A 34 -8.70 9.88 -3.15
CA MET A 34 -9.51 9.80 -1.92
C MET A 34 -9.98 8.39 -1.60
N LEU A 35 -10.31 7.57 -2.61
CA LEU A 35 -10.64 6.15 -2.41
C LEU A 35 -9.43 5.37 -1.89
N VAL A 36 -8.25 5.58 -2.47
CA VAL A 36 -6.99 4.98 -1.97
C VAL A 36 -6.77 5.37 -0.52
N PHE A 37 -6.94 6.64 -0.17
CA PHE A 37 -6.81 7.12 1.21
C PHE A 37 -7.79 6.43 2.15
N GLY A 38 -9.07 6.33 1.77
CA GLY A 38 -10.09 5.63 2.55
C GLY A 38 -9.71 4.16 2.81
N ILE A 39 -9.24 3.45 1.79
CA ILE A 39 -8.77 2.06 1.92
C ILE A 39 -7.56 1.98 2.87
N VAL A 40 -6.62 2.91 2.80
CA VAL A 40 -5.45 2.96 3.69
C VAL A 40 -5.86 3.19 5.13
N VAL A 41 -6.78 4.13 5.37
CA VAL A 41 -7.33 4.39 6.71
C VAL A 41 -8.01 3.14 7.28
N LEU A 42 -8.89 2.50 6.49
CA LEU A 42 -9.54 1.24 6.89
C LEU A 42 -8.51 0.15 7.21
N ARG A 43 -7.46 0.02 6.41
CA ARG A 43 -6.37 -0.94 6.64
C ARG A 43 -5.61 -0.65 7.92
N LEU A 44 -5.32 0.63 8.21
CA LEU A 44 -4.65 1.04 9.45
C LEU A 44 -5.53 0.74 10.67
N LEU A 45 -6.82 1.10 10.64
CA LEU A 45 -7.78 0.80 11.68
C LEU A 45 -7.90 -0.72 11.90
N TRP A 46 -8.02 -1.49 10.82
CA TRP A 46 -8.07 -2.95 10.90
C TRP A 46 -6.80 -3.53 11.54
N GLY A 47 -5.64 -2.93 11.24
CA GLY A 47 -4.35 -3.32 11.83
C GLY A 47 -4.29 -3.14 13.34
N LEU A 48 -5.01 -2.14 13.90
CA LEU A 48 -5.08 -1.91 15.34
C LEU A 48 -5.84 -3.01 16.08
N PHE A 49 -6.82 -3.65 15.44
CA PHE A 49 -7.66 -4.68 16.03
C PHE A 49 -7.15 -6.11 15.79
N ARG A 50 -6.12 -6.29 14.93
CA ARG A 50 -5.56 -7.62 14.67
C ARG A 50 -4.36 -7.92 15.58
N ALA A 51 -4.34 -9.15 16.10
CA ALA A 51 -3.17 -9.69 16.76
C ALA A 51 -1.96 -9.70 15.80
N THR A 52 -0.81 -9.27 16.31
CA THR A 52 0.44 -9.24 15.53
C THR A 52 0.82 -10.69 15.13
N PRO A 53 0.98 -11.00 13.85
CA PRO A 53 1.42 -12.33 13.43
C PRO A 53 2.77 -12.69 14.06
N ALA A 54 2.97 -13.98 14.35
CA ALA A 54 4.24 -14.47 14.87
C ALA A 54 5.39 -14.03 13.97
N LYS A 55 6.40 -13.39 14.57
CA LYS A 55 7.58 -12.91 13.85
C LYS A 55 8.33 -14.11 13.28
N ARG A 56 8.56 -14.12 11.98
CA ARG A 56 9.45 -15.09 11.33
C ARG A 56 10.90 -14.81 11.73
N PRO A 57 11.73 -15.84 11.96
CA PRO A 57 13.15 -15.65 12.17
C PRO A 57 13.78 -15.09 10.90
N MET A 58 14.26 -13.85 10.97
CA MET A 58 15.00 -13.19 9.90
C MET A 58 16.12 -12.32 10.49
N PRO A 59 17.20 -12.04 9.74
CA PRO A 59 18.27 -11.16 10.18
C PRO A 59 17.72 -9.79 10.63
N ARG A 60 18.29 -9.22 11.69
CA ARG A 60 17.81 -7.95 12.28
C ARG A 60 17.78 -6.79 11.28
N TRP A 61 18.79 -6.70 10.41
CA TRP A 61 18.86 -5.65 9.39
C TRP A 61 17.72 -5.77 8.36
N MET A 62 17.39 -7.00 7.97
CA MET A 62 16.30 -7.28 7.02
C MET A 62 14.93 -6.95 7.63
N ALA A 63 14.73 -7.28 8.91
CA ALA A 63 13.53 -6.91 9.65
C ALA A 63 13.39 -5.38 9.79
N ALA A 64 14.49 -4.68 10.04
CA ALA A 64 14.52 -3.22 10.11
C ALA A 64 14.21 -2.58 8.75
N ALA A 65 14.82 -3.06 7.66
CA ALA A 65 14.56 -2.59 6.30
C ALA A 65 13.09 -2.78 5.89
N ALA A 66 12.51 -3.95 6.17
CA ALA A 66 11.10 -4.23 5.89
C ALA A 66 10.17 -3.30 6.67
N LYS A 67 10.47 -3.06 7.96
CA LYS A 67 9.68 -2.14 8.79
C LYS A 67 9.80 -0.70 8.31
N LEU A 68 11.01 -0.25 7.96
CA LEU A 68 11.23 1.10 7.43
C LEU A 68 10.48 1.31 6.11
N GLY A 69 10.57 0.36 5.18
CA GLY A 69 9.83 0.39 3.92
C GLY A 69 8.32 0.48 4.14
N GLN A 70 7.78 -0.30 5.08
CA GLN A 70 6.35 -0.26 5.42
C GLN A 70 5.95 1.11 6.01
N ILE A 71 6.73 1.65 6.95
CA ILE A 71 6.45 2.96 7.56
C ILE A 71 6.50 4.06 6.50
N SER A 72 7.52 4.05 5.62
CA SER A 72 7.66 5.03 4.54
C SER A 72 6.47 5.00 3.58
N LEU A 73 6.00 3.81 3.19
CA LEU A 73 4.83 3.67 2.33
C LEU A 73 3.56 4.23 2.99
N TYR A 74 3.31 3.93 4.27
CA TYR A 74 2.15 4.49 4.97
C TYR A 74 2.26 6.00 5.16
N ALA A 75 3.45 6.52 5.48
CA ALA A 75 3.67 7.95 5.60
C ALA A 75 3.36 8.68 4.28
N LEU A 76 3.84 8.15 3.15
CA LEU A 76 3.54 8.69 1.82
C LEU A 76 2.04 8.59 1.50
N LEU A 77 1.40 7.46 1.74
CA LEU A 77 -0.02 7.23 1.46
C LEU A 77 -0.95 8.14 2.28
N VAL A 78 -0.52 8.63 3.44
CA VAL A 78 -1.26 9.62 4.24
C VAL A 78 -0.92 11.05 3.83
N SER A 79 0.36 11.35 3.60
CA SER A 79 0.81 12.71 3.28
C SER A 79 0.34 13.18 1.91
N ILE A 80 0.25 12.28 0.92
CA ILE A 80 -0.17 12.62 -0.45
C ILE A 80 -1.59 13.20 -0.48
N PRO A 81 -2.65 12.53 0.04
CA PRO A 81 -4.00 13.11 0.04
C PRO A 81 -4.10 14.34 0.96
N ALA A 82 -3.36 14.40 2.06
CA ALA A 82 -3.33 15.59 2.90
C ALA A 82 -2.80 16.82 2.15
N THR A 83 -1.72 16.67 1.40
CA THR A 83 -1.16 17.75 0.55
C THR A 83 -2.06 18.06 -0.64
N ALA A 84 -2.79 17.09 -1.19
CA ALA A 84 -3.77 17.32 -2.26
C ALA A 84 -4.91 18.21 -1.76
N VAL A 85 -5.58 17.83 -0.67
CA VAL A 85 -6.69 18.60 -0.09
C VAL A 85 -6.25 20.01 0.29
N LEU A 86 -5.13 20.12 1.00
CA LEU A 86 -4.62 21.41 1.43
C LEU A 86 -4.22 22.31 0.25
N GLY A 87 -3.55 21.74 -0.75
CA GLY A 87 -3.11 22.46 -1.94
C GLY A 87 -4.29 23.00 -2.76
N THR A 88 -5.28 22.13 -3.08
CA THR A 88 -6.47 22.55 -3.84
C THR A 88 -7.28 23.61 -3.11
N TRP A 89 -7.45 23.48 -1.79
CA TRP A 89 -8.19 24.48 -1.01
C TRP A 89 -7.47 25.82 -0.90
N LEU A 90 -6.14 25.82 -0.80
CA LEU A 90 -5.34 27.05 -0.82
C LEU A 90 -5.35 27.73 -2.20
N GLU A 91 -5.53 26.96 -3.28
CA GLU A 91 -5.79 27.51 -4.63
C GLU A 91 -7.21 28.04 -4.79
N GLY A 92 -8.11 27.83 -3.83
CA GLY A 92 -9.52 28.22 -3.91
C GLY A 92 -10.36 27.28 -4.79
N ILE A 93 -9.84 26.08 -5.09
CA ILE A 93 -10.49 25.10 -5.96
C ILE A 93 -11.25 24.09 -5.09
N PRO A 94 -12.49 23.72 -5.45
CA PRO A 94 -13.21 22.67 -4.75
C PRO A 94 -12.57 21.29 -5.01
N LEU A 95 -12.53 20.44 -3.98
CA LEU A 95 -12.12 19.05 -4.10
C LEU A 95 -13.30 18.22 -4.62
N THR A 96 -13.10 17.41 -5.64
CA THR A 96 -14.15 16.53 -6.16
C THR A 96 -14.04 15.12 -5.57
N LEU A 97 -15.14 14.65 -4.98
CA LEU A 97 -15.28 13.29 -4.48
C LEU A 97 -16.55 12.65 -5.05
N LEU A 98 -16.40 11.59 -5.84
CA LEU A 98 -17.51 10.85 -6.46
C LEU A 98 -18.48 11.77 -7.25
N GLY A 99 -17.95 12.82 -7.88
CA GLY A 99 -18.73 13.78 -8.64
C GLY A 99 -19.31 14.95 -7.82
N PHE A 100 -19.16 14.95 -6.50
CA PHE A 100 -19.57 16.05 -5.62
C PHE A 100 -18.39 16.97 -5.35
N ASP A 101 -18.63 18.28 -5.46
CA ASP A 101 -17.63 19.31 -5.21
C ASP A 101 -17.69 19.79 -3.76
N ILE A 102 -16.61 19.54 -3.02
CA ILE A 102 -16.43 19.98 -1.63
C ILE A 102 -15.73 21.33 -1.64
N ALA A 103 -16.47 22.39 -1.30
CA ALA A 103 -15.93 23.75 -1.30
C ALA A 103 -14.78 23.92 -0.31
N PRO A 104 -13.77 24.77 -0.63
CA PRO A 104 -12.69 25.10 0.28
C PRO A 104 -13.21 25.74 1.57
N ARG A 105 -12.61 25.36 2.71
CA ARG A 105 -12.98 25.87 4.03
C ARG A 105 -11.94 26.81 4.63
N ILE A 106 -10.92 27.15 3.86
CA ILE A 106 -9.82 28.04 4.25
C ILE A 106 -9.69 29.18 3.24
N ALA A 107 -9.15 30.30 3.70
CA ALA A 107 -8.91 31.44 2.80
C ALA A 107 -7.84 31.09 1.75
N PRO A 108 -8.05 31.48 0.48
CA PRO A 108 -7.08 31.23 -0.59
C PRO A 108 -5.72 31.88 -0.31
N ALA A 109 -4.64 31.14 -0.58
CA ALA A 109 -3.25 31.58 -0.48
C ALA A 109 -2.45 30.96 -1.64
N HIS A 110 -2.66 31.45 -2.85
CA HIS A 110 -2.19 30.83 -4.10
C HIS A 110 -0.71 30.46 -4.12
N ARG A 111 0.20 31.33 -3.61
CA ARG A 111 1.63 31.00 -3.55
C ARG A 111 1.91 29.76 -2.71
N LEU A 112 1.23 29.64 -1.57
CA LEU A 112 1.36 28.49 -0.68
C LEU A 112 0.68 27.26 -1.30
N GLY A 113 -0.48 27.43 -1.93
CA GLY A 113 -1.19 26.38 -2.66
C GLY A 113 -0.30 25.73 -3.71
N GLN A 114 0.32 26.51 -4.58
CA GLN A 114 1.25 26.02 -5.61
C GLN A 114 2.45 25.27 -5.04
N LEU A 115 3.04 25.76 -3.94
CA LEU A 115 4.13 25.05 -3.26
C LEU A 115 3.67 23.68 -2.74
N ILE A 116 2.50 23.60 -2.13
CA ILE A 116 1.96 22.34 -1.60
C ILE A 116 1.57 21.37 -2.70
N VAL A 117 1.00 21.85 -3.82
CA VAL A 117 0.77 21.02 -5.02
C VAL A 117 2.09 20.49 -5.58
N GLY A 118 3.14 21.32 -5.59
CA GLY A 118 4.49 20.89 -5.95
C GLY A 118 5.01 19.77 -5.05
N VAL A 119 4.82 19.90 -3.72
CA VAL A 119 5.16 18.85 -2.74
C VAL A 119 4.35 17.59 -3.00
N HIS A 120 3.03 17.69 -3.26
CA HIS A 120 2.18 16.56 -3.63
C HIS A 120 2.76 15.77 -4.81
N THR A 121 3.17 16.46 -5.87
CA THR A 121 3.79 15.84 -7.06
C THR A 121 5.08 15.09 -6.71
N VAL A 122 5.96 15.68 -5.90
CA VAL A 122 7.20 15.04 -5.44
C VAL A 122 6.90 13.80 -4.62
N LEU A 123 5.95 13.87 -3.67
CA LEU A 123 5.54 12.73 -2.85
C LEU A 123 4.91 11.61 -3.70
N GLY A 124 4.12 11.96 -4.72
CA GLY A 124 3.55 10.99 -5.67
C GLY A 124 4.63 10.22 -6.43
N ASN A 125 5.66 10.92 -6.93
CA ASN A 125 6.82 10.28 -7.56
C ASN A 125 7.58 9.39 -6.55
N ALA A 126 7.80 9.86 -5.32
CA ALA A 126 8.46 9.09 -4.27
C ALA A 126 7.67 7.82 -3.92
N LEU A 127 6.34 7.90 -3.86
CA LEU A 127 5.48 6.73 -3.64
C LEU A 127 5.64 5.69 -4.75
N LEU A 128 5.68 6.11 -6.02
CA LEU A 128 5.87 5.20 -7.14
C LEU A 128 7.18 4.43 -7.04
N TRP A 129 8.29 5.14 -6.77
CA TRP A 129 9.60 4.51 -6.59
C TRP A 129 9.65 3.60 -5.36
N ALA A 130 9.10 4.04 -4.23
CA ALA A 130 9.06 3.25 -3.00
C ALA A 130 8.21 1.98 -3.17
N ALA A 131 7.05 2.08 -3.82
CA ALA A 131 6.19 0.94 -4.10
C ALA A 131 6.84 -0.03 -5.10
N GLY A 132 7.51 0.48 -6.13
CA GLY A 132 8.28 -0.33 -7.08
C GLY A 132 9.43 -1.09 -6.41
N ALA A 133 10.21 -0.41 -5.58
CA ALA A 133 11.29 -1.03 -4.81
C ALA A 133 10.75 -2.08 -3.83
N HIS A 134 9.64 -1.79 -3.15
CA HIS A 134 8.98 -2.73 -2.25
C HIS A 134 8.48 -3.98 -2.97
N ALA A 135 7.85 -3.81 -4.13
CA ALA A 135 7.41 -4.93 -4.98
C ALA A 135 8.59 -5.75 -5.50
N ALA A 136 9.66 -5.10 -5.97
CA ALA A 136 10.88 -5.77 -6.41
C ALA A 136 11.52 -6.58 -5.28
N ALA A 137 11.62 -6.01 -4.08
CA ALA A 137 12.11 -6.73 -2.90
C ALA A 137 11.25 -7.96 -2.58
N ALA A 138 9.92 -7.84 -2.64
CA ALA A 138 9.01 -8.97 -2.41
C ALA A 138 9.19 -10.08 -3.44
N LEU A 139 9.40 -9.73 -4.72
CA LEU A 139 9.67 -10.69 -5.79
C LEU A 139 11.03 -11.37 -5.62
N LEU A 140 12.08 -10.61 -5.30
CA LEU A 140 13.41 -11.17 -5.01
C LEU A 140 13.37 -12.16 -3.84
N HIS A 141 12.66 -11.83 -2.75
CA HIS A 141 12.44 -12.73 -1.64
C HIS A 141 11.71 -14.00 -2.05
N HIS A 142 10.68 -13.88 -2.90
CA HIS A 142 9.92 -15.03 -3.38
C HIS A 142 10.76 -15.97 -4.26
N PHE A 143 11.45 -15.42 -5.26
CA PHE A 143 12.14 -16.23 -6.28
C PHE A 143 13.54 -16.67 -5.85
N HIS A 144 14.27 -15.83 -5.13
CA HIS A 144 15.69 -16.08 -4.81
C HIS A 144 15.86 -16.72 -3.43
N LEU A 145 15.16 -16.24 -2.41
CA LEU A 145 15.27 -16.75 -1.05
C LEU A 145 14.27 -17.88 -0.74
N ARG A 146 13.27 -18.11 -1.60
CA ARG A 146 12.24 -19.15 -1.48
C ARG A 146 11.64 -19.26 -0.07
N ASP A 147 11.57 -18.16 0.65
CA ASP A 147 11.19 -18.11 2.06
C ASP A 147 9.67 -18.10 2.31
N GLY A 148 8.86 -18.27 1.27
CA GLY A 148 7.40 -18.38 1.36
C GLY A 148 6.69 -17.10 1.83
N VAL A 149 7.36 -15.94 1.84
CA VAL A 149 6.77 -14.66 2.26
C VAL A 149 5.54 -14.32 1.42
N LEU A 150 5.61 -14.53 0.11
CA LEU A 150 4.50 -14.24 -0.81
C LEU A 150 3.31 -15.17 -0.57
N LEU A 151 3.55 -16.47 -0.31
CA LEU A 151 2.52 -17.46 0.03
C LEU A 151 1.80 -17.12 1.35
N SER A 152 2.49 -16.44 2.28
CA SER A 152 1.86 -16.00 3.53
C SER A 152 0.93 -14.80 3.38
N MET A 153 0.96 -14.11 2.25
CA MET A 153 0.08 -12.98 1.93
C MET A 153 -1.22 -13.41 1.25
N ILE A 154 -1.29 -14.67 0.77
CA ILE A 154 -2.49 -15.22 0.14
C ILE A 154 -3.39 -15.81 1.23
N PRO A 155 -4.64 -15.35 1.39
CA PRO A 155 -5.59 -15.96 2.33
C PRO A 155 -5.84 -17.43 1.91
N GLY A 156 -5.50 -18.39 2.75
CA GLY A 156 -5.73 -19.84 2.50
C GLY A 156 -4.49 -20.73 2.36
N GLY A 157 -3.28 -20.17 2.18
CA GLY A 157 -2.07 -20.96 1.86
C GLY A 157 -1.41 -21.73 3.04
N LYS A 158 -2.03 -21.83 4.21
CA LYS A 158 -1.36 -22.33 5.42
C LYS A 158 -1.69 -23.76 5.86
N GLN A 159 -2.59 -24.48 5.22
CA GLN A 159 -3.09 -25.75 5.81
C GLN A 159 -2.56 -27.05 5.20
N GLU A 160 -2.08 -27.10 4.00
CA GLU A 160 -1.75 -28.40 3.37
C GLU A 160 -0.40 -29.00 3.77
N THR A 161 0.61 -28.19 4.11
CA THR A 161 1.96 -28.70 4.34
C THR A 161 2.14 -29.34 5.73
N GLN A 162 1.34 -28.96 6.74
CA GLN A 162 1.45 -29.52 8.08
C GLN A 162 0.71 -30.87 8.25
N GLN A 163 -0.41 -31.04 7.55
CA GLN A 163 -1.15 -32.30 7.62
C GLN A 163 -0.42 -33.49 6.97
N HIS A 164 0.32 -33.23 5.90
CA HIS A 164 1.08 -34.30 5.21
C HIS A 164 2.29 -34.75 6.03
N GLY A 165 2.92 -33.86 6.80
CA GLY A 165 4.05 -34.19 7.71
C GLY A 165 3.60 -35.03 8.92
N GLN A 166 2.45 -34.69 9.50
CA GLN A 166 1.93 -35.41 10.68
C GLN A 166 1.42 -36.82 10.33
N SER A 167 0.74 -36.98 9.22
CA SER A 167 0.23 -38.28 8.77
C SER A 167 1.35 -39.26 8.41
N THR A 168 2.50 -38.76 7.95
CA THR A 168 3.68 -39.59 7.63
C THR A 168 4.43 -40.01 8.88
N GLN A 169 4.49 -39.14 9.91
CA GLN A 169 5.11 -39.51 11.21
C GLN A 169 4.25 -40.50 11.99
N GLU A 170 2.94 -40.35 11.97
CA GLU A 170 2.02 -41.24 12.69
C GLU A 170 2.04 -42.66 12.07
N LYS A 171 2.12 -42.79 10.73
CA LYS A 171 2.29 -44.08 10.06
C LYS A 171 3.63 -44.74 10.36
N ARG A 172 4.73 -43.99 10.52
CA ARG A 172 6.04 -44.53 10.91
C ARG A 172 6.05 -44.97 12.35
N GLY A 173 5.42 -44.23 13.27
CA GLY A 173 5.33 -44.58 14.71
C GLY A 173 4.51 -45.85 14.97
N SER A 174 3.42 -46.04 14.18
CA SER A 174 2.55 -47.21 14.27
C SER A 174 3.24 -48.49 13.76
N SER A 175 4.06 -48.37 12.70
CA SER A 175 4.77 -49.51 12.13
C SER A 175 5.91 -50.03 13.04
N ALA A 176 6.57 -49.14 13.80
CA ALA A 176 7.66 -49.50 14.71
C ALA A 176 7.17 -50.23 15.98
N ARG A 177 5.90 -50.15 16.33
CA ARG A 177 5.31 -50.79 17.51
C ARG A 177 4.83 -52.22 17.29
N ARG A 178 4.90 -52.74 16.06
CA ARG A 178 4.40 -54.07 15.69
C ARG A 178 5.52 -55.12 15.48
N LEU A 179 6.65 -54.96 16.10
CA LEU A 179 7.63 -56.05 16.11
C LEU A 179 7.24 -57.08 17.18
N PRO A 180 7.00 -58.35 16.82
CA PRO A 180 6.72 -59.39 17.83
C PRO A 180 7.97 -59.64 18.65
N ARG A 181 7.79 -59.60 19.96
CA ARG A 181 8.80 -60.12 20.92
C ARG A 181 8.73 -61.65 20.83
N GLY A 182 9.71 -62.25 20.17
CA GLY A 182 10.04 -63.67 20.27
C GLY A 182 10.90 -63.95 21.46
#